data_867380fc51eeee94e12f69e108bf91f4
#
_entry.id   867380fc51eeee94e12f69e108bf91f4
#
_cell.length_a   1.000
_cell.length_b   1.000
_cell.length_c   1.000
_cell.angle_alpha   90.00
_cell.angle_beta   90.00
_cell.angle_gamma   90.00
#
_symmetry.space_group_name_H-M   'P 1'
#
loop_
_entity.id
_entity.type
_entity.pdbx_description
1 polymer ?
#
loop_
_entity_poly.entity_id
_entity_poly.type
_entity_poly.pdbx_seq_one_letter_code
_entity_poly.pdbx_strand_id
1 'polypeptide(L)'
;MRRRIFLPVFIFLSNFIFGQTAKYSNEFLSIGVGARSLGMANSTIAHVNDVTSGYWNPAGLTLMQTDFDAALMHAEYFAGIAKYDYLGGAMALDTNSYLGATIIRFGVDDIPNTTDLIDKDGNIDYDRISRFSAADYAFLLSYARKTNIPNLSYGANVKVIYRNIGKFAQAWGFGLDLGFQYQYKKWKFGALARDITSTFNAWSFNEDELIVEVQDSVFNFAPDNSLEITLPRLILGASKDFKIYNKFMLLAEIDLDFTFDGQRHVLIEGDLVSIDPHAGIEIHYNNLAFIRFGVGNFQRIKDFTGTNMTFQPNFGIGIQFKGISIDYALTDIGDQSIALYSNVFSVRYSFDRKSE
;
A
#
# COMPACT_ATOMS: atom_id res chain seq x y z
N MET A 1 -49.81 0.36 11.93
CA MET A 1 -49.39 0.38 10.53
C MET A 1 -47.86 0.27 10.47
N ARG A 2 -47.32 -0.94 10.13
CA ARG A 2 -45.87 -1.15 9.95
C ARG A 2 -45.52 -0.76 8.53
N ARG A 3 -44.77 0.34 8.35
CA ARG A 3 -44.17 0.70 7.06
C ARG A 3 -43.01 -0.27 6.78
N ARG A 4 -43.17 -1.12 5.79
CA ARG A 4 -42.10 -1.92 5.19
C ARG A 4 -41.30 -0.99 4.28
N ILE A 5 -40.04 -0.71 4.65
CA ILE A 5 -39.09 -0.03 3.79
C ILE A 5 -38.57 -1.09 2.81
N PHE A 6 -39.01 -0.99 1.56
CA PHE A 6 -38.40 -1.72 0.44
C PHE A 6 -37.07 -1.03 0.10
N LEU A 7 -35.95 -1.67 0.36
CA LEU A 7 -34.63 -1.27 -0.13
C LEU A 7 -34.51 -1.84 -1.57
N PRO A 8 -34.37 -1.00 -2.61
CA PRO A 8 -34.10 -1.51 -3.95
C PRO A 8 -32.64 -1.98 -3.97
N VAL A 9 -32.45 -3.29 -4.11
CA VAL A 9 -31.15 -3.89 -4.45
C VAL A 9 -30.88 -3.52 -5.91
N PHE A 10 -30.01 -2.54 -6.13
CA PHE A 10 -29.45 -2.23 -7.44
C PHE A 10 -28.46 -3.33 -7.80
N ILE A 11 -28.89 -4.31 -8.57
CA ILE A 11 -28.03 -5.30 -9.22
C ILE A 11 -27.37 -4.57 -10.40
N PHE A 12 -26.12 -4.14 -10.23
CA PHE A 12 -25.28 -3.73 -11.34
C PHE A 12 -24.92 -4.98 -12.15
N LEU A 13 -25.63 -5.21 -13.25
CA LEU A 13 -25.18 -6.11 -14.32
C LEU A 13 -24.02 -5.40 -15.04
N SER A 14 -22.79 -5.59 -14.54
CA SER A 14 -21.58 -5.24 -15.27
C SER A 14 -21.47 -6.18 -16.47
N ASN A 15 -21.59 -5.65 -17.68
CA ASN A 15 -21.17 -6.33 -18.89
C ASN A 15 -19.67 -6.62 -18.76
N PHE A 16 -19.30 -7.90 -18.68
CA PHE A 16 -17.91 -8.34 -18.74
C PHE A 16 -17.36 -8.01 -20.13
N ILE A 17 -16.73 -6.85 -20.26
CA ILE A 17 -15.86 -6.57 -21.37
C ILE A 17 -14.58 -7.35 -21.09
N PHE A 18 -14.35 -8.42 -21.86
CA PHE A 18 -13.09 -9.17 -21.86
C PHE A 18 -11.99 -8.32 -22.54
N GLY A 19 -11.59 -7.20 -21.89
CA GLY A 19 -10.30 -6.62 -22.11
C GLY A 19 -9.33 -7.29 -21.15
N GLN A 20 -8.11 -7.60 -21.55
CA GLN A 20 -7.06 -8.00 -20.62
C GLN A 20 -6.84 -6.84 -19.66
N THR A 21 -7.43 -6.91 -18.47
CA THR A 21 -7.10 -5.98 -17.39
C THR A 21 -5.64 -6.18 -17.03
N ALA A 22 -4.89 -5.08 -16.97
CA ALA A 22 -3.50 -5.14 -16.54
C ALA A 22 -3.47 -5.71 -15.12
N LYS A 23 -3.03 -6.94 -14.99
CA LYS A 23 -2.80 -7.61 -13.72
C LYS A 23 -1.65 -6.89 -13.03
N TYR A 24 -1.75 -6.63 -11.74
CA TYR A 24 -0.73 -5.91 -10.96
C TYR A 24 -0.57 -4.41 -11.29
N SER A 25 -1.65 -3.73 -11.65
CA SER A 25 -1.66 -2.27 -11.74
C SER A 25 -1.50 -1.62 -10.35
N ASN A 26 -0.72 -0.53 -10.26
CA ASN A 26 -0.47 0.23 -9.03
C ASN A 26 0.11 -0.59 -7.85
N GLU A 27 0.89 -1.64 -8.11
CA GLU A 27 1.46 -2.51 -7.07
C GLU A 27 2.41 -1.78 -6.11
N PHE A 28 2.96 -0.62 -6.47
CA PHE A 28 3.70 0.22 -5.52
C PHE A 28 2.85 0.62 -4.30
N LEU A 29 1.52 0.67 -4.44
CA LEU A 29 0.58 0.86 -3.33
C LEU A 29 0.28 -0.43 -2.54
N SER A 30 0.84 -1.57 -2.91
CA SER A 30 0.72 -2.82 -2.14
C SER A 30 1.89 -3.05 -1.19
N ILE A 31 2.99 -2.28 -1.33
CA ILE A 31 4.19 -2.40 -0.49
C ILE A 31 3.87 -2.15 0.99
N GLY A 32 3.09 -1.12 1.28
CA GLY A 32 2.74 -0.73 2.64
C GLY A 32 3.52 0.48 3.16
N VAL A 33 3.04 1.12 4.24
CA VAL A 33 3.65 2.30 4.84
C VAL A 33 3.80 2.16 6.34
N GLY A 34 4.87 2.75 6.90
CA GLY A 34 5.17 2.74 8.33
C GLY A 34 5.89 1.47 8.78
N ALA A 35 7.11 1.64 9.35
CA ALA A 35 7.91 0.51 9.83
C ALA A 35 7.18 -0.35 10.89
N ARG A 36 6.23 0.24 11.65
CA ARG A 36 5.37 -0.49 12.57
C ARG A 36 4.56 -1.57 11.84
N SER A 37 3.84 -1.19 10.79
CA SER A 37 2.97 -2.09 10.03
C SER A 37 3.77 -3.10 9.21
N LEU A 38 4.85 -2.65 8.57
CA LEU A 38 5.75 -3.50 7.80
C LEU A 38 6.44 -4.56 8.68
N GLY A 39 6.81 -4.22 9.92
CA GLY A 39 7.33 -5.19 10.90
C GLY A 39 6.32 -6.25 11.34
N MET A 40 5.03 -6.02 11.10
CA MET A 40 3.92 -6.95 11.33
C MET A 40 3.41 -7.60 10.04
N ALA A 41 4.21 -7.61 8.96
CA ALA A 41 3.84 -8.12 7.63
C ALA A 41 2.52 -7.52 7.11
N ASN A 42 2.33 -6.21 7.27
CA ASN A 42 1.15 -5.45 6.84
C ASN A 42 -0.17 -5.80 7.56
N SER A 43 -0.13 -6.61 8.64
CA SER A 43 -1.30 -6.94 9.45
C SER A 43 -1.67 -5.79 10.36
N THR A 44 -2.56 -4.88 9.90
CA THR A 44 -2.80 -3.59 10.58
C THR A 44 -4.18 -2.97 10.34
N ILE A 45 -5.01 -3.56 9.50
CA ILE A 45 -6.31 -2.98 9.07
C ILE A 45 -7.28 -2.76 10.23
N ALA A 46 -7.22 -3.63 11.26
CA ALA A 46 -8.14 -3.57 12.39
C ALA A 46 -7.64 -2.69 13.54
N HIS A 47 -6.30 -2.57 13.74
CA HIS A 47 -5.76 -1.87 14.90
C HIS A 47 -5.13 -0.51 14.60
N VAL A 48 -4.90 -0.16 13.33
CA VAL A 48 -4.30 1.13 12.96
C VAL A 48 -5.07 2.29 13.58
N ASN A 49 -4.34 3.21 14.23
CA ASN A 49 -4.91 4.29 15.03
C ASN A 49 -4.04 5.56 15.06
N ASP A 50 -3.27 5.78 14.00
CA ASP A 50 -2.37 6.92 13.84
C ASP A 50 -2.49 7.49 12.41
N VAL A 51 -1.63 8.42 12.04
CA VAL A 51 -1.63 9.08 10.71
C VAL A 51 -1.52 8.09 9.54
N THR A 52 -0.90 6.91 9.74
CA THR A 52 -0.79 5.89 8.70
C THR A 52 -2.14 5.24 8.37
N SER A 53 -3.17 5.49 9.20
CA SER A 53 -4.55 5.10 8.91
C SER A 53 -5.05 5.67 7.58
N GLY A 54 -4.59 6.86 7.17
CA GLY A 54 -4.91 7.43 5.86
C GLY A 54 -4.59 6.50 4.69
N TYR A 55 -3.59 5.64 4.85
CA TYR A 55 -3.25 4.61 3.86
C TYR A 55 -3.89 3.25 4.17
N TRP A 56 -3.79 2.77 5.43
CA TRP A 56 -4.18 1.41 5.81
C TRP A 56 -5.69 1.24 5.92
N ASN A 57 -6.34 2.11 6.70
CA ASN A 57 -7.78 2.11 6.89
C ASN A 57 -8.21 3.50 7.39
N PRO A 58 -8.77 4.36 6.54
CA PRO A 58 -9.06 5.75 6.92
C PRO A 58 -9.96 5.88 8.16
N ALA A 59 -10.80 4.88 8.47
CA ALA A 59 -11.61 4.87 9.69
C ALA A 59 -10.76 4.97 10.97
N GLY A 60 -9.52 4.45 10.92
CA GLY A 60 -8.58 4.46 12.05
C GLY A 60 -8.12 5.85 12.48
N LEU A 61 -8.23 6.87 11.63
CA LEU A 61 -7.97 8.26 12.02
C LEU A 61 -8.82 8.70 13.21
N THR A 62 -10.04 8.17 13.35
CA THR A 62 -10.94 8.48 14.47
C THR A 62 -10.45 7.96 15.82
N LEU A 63 -9.44 7.08 15.80
CA LEU A 63 -8.83 6.44 16.97
C LEU A 63 -7.49 7.07 17.37
N MET A 64 -7.06 8.13 16.67
CA MET A 64 -5.90 8.93 17.05
C MET A 64 -6.06 9.40 18.51
N GLN A 65 -4.96 9.35 19.26
CA GLN A 65 -4.93 9.72 20.68
C GLN A 65 -4.62 11.21 20.89
N THR A 66 -4.22 11.90 19.86
CA THR A 66 -3.82 13.32 19.85
C THR A 66 -4.55 14.09 18.76
N ASP A 67 -4.58 15.42 18.87
CA ASP A 67 -5.24 16.27 17.90
C ASP A 67 -4.51 16.32 16.55
N PHE A 68 -3.18 16.17 16.56
CA PHE A 68 -2.33 16.17 15.37
C PHE A 68 -1.37 15.01 15.38
N ASP A 69 -1.17 14.41 14.23
CA ASP A 69 -0.20 13.36 14.01
C ASP A 69 0.47 13.53 12.65
N ALA A 70 1.79 13.42 12.61
CA ALA A 70 2.57 13.52 11.37
C ALA A 70 3.62 12.41 11.35
N ALA A 71 3.87 11.82 10.18
CA ALA A 71 4.87 10.76 10.05
C ALA A 71 5.61 10.83 8.73
N LEU A 72 6.87 10.37 8.79
CA LEU A 72 7.77 10.18 7.65
C LEU A 72 8.23 8.72 7.67
N MET A 73 8.41 8.15 6.48
CA MET A 73 9.05 6.85 6.29
C MET A 73 9.97 6.91 5.09
N HIS A 74 11.10 6.22 5.20
CA HIS A 74 12.02 5.93 4.11
C HIS A 74 12.34 4.44 4.10
N ALA A 75 12.31 3.83 2.92
CA ALA A 75 12.70 2.45 2.72
C ALA A 75 13.54 2.31 1.46
N GLU A 76 14.54 1.43 1.54
CA GLU A 76 15.37 1.04 0.42
C GLU A 76 15.12 -0.44 0.08
N TYR A 77 14.72 -0.67 -1.17
CA TYR A 77 14.45 -1.99 -1.73
C TYR A 77 15.53 -2.36 -2.75
N PHE A 78 15.75 -3.67 -2.93
CA PHE A 78 16.70 -4.21 -3.93
C PHE A 78 18.11 -3.61 -3.80
N ALA A 79 18.66 -3.62 -2.57
CA ALA A 79 19.98 -3.07 -2.25
C ALA A 79 20.11 -1.56 -2.58
N GLY A 80 19.04 -0.76 -2.39
CA GLY A 80 19.03 0.69 -2.61
C GLY A 80 18.73 1.12 -4.04
N ILE A 81 18.42 0.18 -4.95
CA ILE A 81 18.02 0.52 -6.32
C ILE A 81 16.68 1.27 -6.34
N ALA A 82 15.69 0.77 -5.59
CA ALA A 82 14.39 1.41 -5.47
C ALA A 82 14.22 2.06 -4.10
N LYS A 83 13.67 3.27 -4.08
CA LYS A 83 13.38 4.06 -2.88
C LYS A 83 11.88 4.21 -2.71
N TYR A 84 11.40 4.04 -1.48
CA TYR A 84 10.00 4.20 -1.14
C TYR A 84 9.86 5.15 0.04
N ASP A 85 9.24 6.29 -0.22
CA ASP A 85 9.09 7.39 0.72
C ASP A 85 7.60 7.60 1.04
N TYR A 86 7.30 7.88 2.30
CA TYR A 86 5.97 8.24 2.78
C TYR A 86 6.04 9.50 3.62
N LEU A 87 5.09 10.39 3.40
CA LEU A 87 4.79 11.56 4.24
C LEU A 87 3.30 11.55 4.56
N GLY A 88 2.94 11.60 5.83
CA GLY A 88 1.56 11.70 6.28
C GLY A 88 1.35 12.80 7.31
N GLY A 89 0.18 13.42 7.25
CA GLY A 89 -0.32 14.36 8.26
C GLY A 89 -1.80 14.11 8.52
N ALA A 90 -2.22 14.14 9.80
CA ALA A 90 -3.61 13.98 10.18
C ALA A 90 -3.99 14.92 11.33
N MET A 91 -5.27 15.32 11.37
CA MET A 91 -5.77 16.22 12.39
C MET A 91 -7.23 15.93 12.76
N ALA A 92 -7.56 16.12 14.04
CA ALA A 92 -8.92 16.16 14.51
C ALA A 92 -9.57 17.50 14.07
N LEU A 93 -10.68 17.43 13.35
CA LEU A 93 -11.50 18.59 13.01
C LEU A 93 -12.45 18.95 14.16
N ASP A 94 -13.07 17.92 14.72
CA ASP A 94 -13.94 17.98 15.89
C ASP A 94 -13.85 16.65 16.68
N THR A 95 -14.68 16.46 17.69
CA THR A 95 -14.68 15.26 18.55
C THR A 95 -15.00 13.95 17.80
N ASN A 96 -15.58 14.05 16.60
CA ASN A 96 -16.07 12.91 15.82
C ASN A 96 -15.43 12.79 14.44
N SER A 97 -14.86 13.88 13.89
CA SER A 97 -14.41 13.96 12.50
C SER A 97 -12.92 14.26 12.41
N TYR A 98 -12.24 13.62 11.47
CA TYR A 98 -10.80 13.67 11.28
C TYR A 98 -10.47 13.84 9.79
N LEU A 99 -9.38 14.54 9.51
CA LEU A 99 -8.85 14.73 8.17
C LEU A 99 -7.41 14.24 8.13
N GLY A 100 -7.03 13.60 7.03
CA GLY A 100 -5.67 13.15 6.77
C GLY A 100 -5.23 13.46 5.36
N ALA A 101 -3.93 13.64 5.18
CA ALA A 101 -3.27 13.77 3.88
C ALA A 101 -2.04 12.88 3.85
N THR A 102 -1.86 12.14 2.76
CA THR A 102 -0.77 11.19 2.55
C THR A 102 -0.13 11.41 1.20
N ILE A 103 1.19 11.40 1.16
CA ILE A 103 2.00 11.41 -0.07
C ILE A 103 2.90 10.19 -0.03
N ILE A 104 2.93 9.43 -1.12
CA ILE A 104 3.79 8.27 -1.31
C ILE A 104 4.57 8.49 -2.59
N ARG A 105 5.87 8.15 -2.57
CA ARG A 105 6.74 8.11 -3.74
C ARG A 105 7.44 6.75 -3.78
N PHE A 106 7.38 6.10 -4.92
CA PHE A 106 8.22 4.95 -5.25
C PHE A 106 9.03 5.29 -6.48
N GLY A 107 10.35 5.16 -6.43
CA GLY A 107 11.19 5.60 -7.53
C GLY A 107 12.48 4.81 -7.68
N VAL A 108 12.93 4.75 -8.93
CA VAL A 108 14.24 4.21 -9.35
C VAL A 108 14.95 5.31 -10.12
N ASP A 109 16.15 5.65 -9.66
CA ASP A 109 16.98 6.68 -10.27
C ASP A 109 18.10 6.04 -11.12
N ASP A 110 18.73 6.84 -11.98
CA ASP A 110 19.93 6.46 -12.75
C ASP A 110 19.74 5.25 -13.69
N ILE A 111 18.54 5.06 -14.25
CA ILE A 111 18.26 3.98 -15.21
C ILE A 111 19.00 4.26 -16.51
N PRO A 112 19.85 3.35 -17.02
CA PRO A 112 20.52 3.55 -18.30
C PRO A 112 19.53 3.55 -19.46
N ASN A 113 19.56 4.61 -20.27
CA ASN A 113 18.85 4.67 -21.53
C ASN A 113 19.78 4.23 -22.67
N THR A 114 19.44 3.15 -23.34
CA THR A 114 20.19 2.55 -24.43
C THR A 114 19.47 2.63 -25.77
N THR A 115 18.43 3.47 -25.90
CA THR A 115 17.66 3.61 -27.13
C THR A 115 18.52 4.12 -28.30
N ASP A 116 19.49 4.99 -28.01
CA ASP A 116 20.43 5.56 -28.98
C ASP A 116 21.78 4.83 -29.07
N LEU A 117 21.90 3.67 -28.40
CA LEU A 117 23.18 2.91 -28.31
C LEU A 117 23.70 2.49 -29.68
N ILE A 118 22.82 2.17 -30.62
CA ILE A 118 23.15 1.77 -31.98
C ILE A 118 22.90 2.98 -32.89
N ASP A 119 23.92 3.40 -33.62
CA ASP A 119 23.80 4.50 -34.57
C ASP A 119 23.09 4.07 -35.88
N LYS A 120 22.86 5.02 -36.78
CA LYS A 120 22.19 4.78 -38.05
C LYS A 120 22.95 3.82 -38.96
N ASP A 121 24.27 3.70 -38.77
CA ASP A 121 25.16 2.83 -39.55
C ASP A 121 25.28 1.43 -38.93
N GLY A 122 24.62 1.21 -37.74
CA GLY A 122 24.64 -0.07 -37.03
C GLY A 122 25.82 -0.24 -36.07
N ASN A 123 26.61 0.81 -35.80
CA ASN A 123 27.71 0.75 -34.85
C ASN A 123 27.23 0.95 -33.42
N ILE A 124 27.87 0.28 -32.46
CA ILE A 124 27.61 0.45 -31.03
C ILE A 124 28.45 1.61 -30.49
N ASP A 125 27.79 2.63 -29.93
CA ASP A 125 28.42 3.80 -29.32
C ASP A 125 27.98 3.95 -27.85
N TYR A 126 28.83 3.56 -26.94
CA TYR A 126 28.57 3.59 -25.49
C TYR A 126 28.49 5.02 -24.92
N ASP A 127 29.05 6.02 -25.59
CA ASP A 127 29.00 7.44 -25.15
C ASP A 127 27.60 8.04 -25.32
N ARG A 128 26.72 7.38 -26.04
CA ARG A 128 25.30 7.74 -26.23
C ARG A 128 24.38 7.25 -25.10
N ILE A 129 24.90 6.46 -24.16
CA ILE A 129 24.11 6.03 -23.02
C ILE A 129 23.79 7.25 -22.15
N SER A 130 22.52 7.63 -22.12
CA SER A 130 21.99 8.63 -21.22
C SER A 130 21.35 7.94 -19.98
N ARG A 131 20.89 8.75 -19.01
CA ARG A 131 20.22 8.22 -17.81
C ARG A 131 18.90 8.91 -17.62
N PHE A 132 17.92 8.19 -17.04
CA PHE A 132 16.62 8.73 -16.65
C PHE A 132 16.19 8.15 -15.31
N SER A 133 15.13 8.72 -14.71
CA SER A 133 14.48 8.21 -13.50
C SER A 133 13.05 7.86 -13.80
N ALA A 134 12.54 6.83 -13.13
CA ALA A 134 11.12 6.48 -13.12
C ALA A 134 10.57 6.63 -11.70
N ALA A 135 9.39 7.24 -11.55
CA ALA A 135 8.79 7.40 -10.24
C ALA A 135 7.26 7.38 -10.31
N ASP A 136 6.66 6.68 -9.35
CA ASP A 136 5.23 6.63 -9.10
C ASP A 136 4.91 7.42 -7.82
N TYR A 137 3.91 8.28 -7.89
CA TYR A 137 3.43 9.10 -6.77
C TYR A 137 1.95 8.80 -6.50
N ALA A 138 1.58 8.76 -5.23
CA ALA A 138 0.18 8.74 -4.81
C ALA A 138 -0.09 9.82 -3.77
N PHE A 139 -1.19 10.54 -3.97
CA PHE A 139 -1.71 11.56 -3.07
C PHE A 139 -3.07 11.09 -2.58
N LEU A 140 -3.23 10.89 -1.27
CA LEU A 140 -4.49 10.48 -0.67
C LEU A 140 -4.99 11.61 0.25
N LEU A 141 -6.24 11.99 0.08
CA LEU A 141 -6.97 12.84 1.02
C LEU A 141 -7.99 11.96 1.74
N SER A 142 -7.86 11.88 3.06
CA SER A 142 -8.64 11.00 3.92
C SER A 142 -9.62 11.79 4.78
N TYR A 143 -10.85 11.34 4.87
CA TYR A 143 -11.83 11.82 5.83
C TYR A 143 -12.39 10.65 6.63
N ALA A 144 -12.48 10.82 7.95
CA ALA A 144 -13.00 9.79 8.84
C ALA A 144 -13.98 10.37 9.86
N ARG A 145 -14.95 9.55 10.27
CA ARG A 145 -15.96 9.96 11.24
C ARG A 145 -16.44 8.81 12.11
N LYS A 146 -16.65 9.08 13.40
CA LYS A 146 -17.36 8.18 14.31
C LYS A 146 -18.85 8.16 13.96
N THR A 147 -19.46 6.98 13.96
CA THR A 147 -20.91 6.83 13.69
C THR A 147 -21.74 7.01 14.97
N ASN A 148 -23.07 7.02 14.81
CA ASN A 148 -24.01 6.96 15.95
C ASN A 148 -24.05 5.56 16.60
N ILE A 149 -23.49 4.54 15.95
CA ILE A 149 -23.33 3.20 16.52
C ILE A 149 -22.07 3.22 17.38
N PRO A 150 -22.15 2.89 18.67
CA PRO A 150 -21.00 2.90 19.56
C PRO A 150 -19.85 2.05 19.01
N ASN A 151 -18.63 2.60 19.07
CA ASN A 151 -17.38 1.95 18.66
C ASN A 151 -17.26 1.61 17.16
N LEU A 152 -18.14 2.11 16.29
CA LEU A 152 -18.06 1.96 14.86
C LEU A 152 -17.65 3.30 14.23
N SER A 153 -16.60 3.25 13.42
CA SER A 153 -16.12 4.38 12.62
C SER A 153 -16.07 4.00 11.15
N TYR A 154 -16.19 5.01 10.29
CA TYR A 154 -15.95 4.88 8.87
C TYR A 154 -14.98 5.96 8.39
N GLY A 155 -14.37 5.72 7.25
CA GLY A 155 -13.52 6.71 6.57
C GLY A 155 -13.43 6.41 5.09
N ALA A 156 -13.07 7.42 4.32
CA ALA A 156 -12.90 7.32 2.89
C ALA A 156 -11.65 8.08 2.44
N ASN A 157 -11.05 7.61 1.35
CA ASN A 157 -9.96 8.29 0.65
C ASN A 157 -10.39 8.70 -0.75
N VAL A 158 -9.97 9.90 -1.14
CA VAL A 158 -9.82 10.28 -2.54
C VAL A 158 -8.34 10.12 -2.88
N LYS A 159 -8.04 9.42 -3.97
CA LYS A 159 -6.69 9.05 -4.36
C LYS A 159 -6.39 9.58 -5.75
N VAL A 160 -5.27 10.30 -5.89
CA VAL A 160 -4.72 10.74 -7.17
C VAL A 160 -3.36 10.08 -7.34
N ILE A 161 -3.12 9.48 -8.50
CA ILE A 161 -1.88 8.82 -8.85
C ILE A 161 -1.23 9.59 -9.99
N TYR A 162 0.07 9.82 -9.89
CA TYR A 162 0.90 10.35 -10.96
C TYR A 162 2.09 9.42 -11.16
N ARG A 163 2.28 8.96 -12.39
CA ARG A 163 3.38 8.06 -12.76
C ARG A 163 4.21 8.71 -13.85
N ASN A 164 5.53 8.60 -13.74
CA ASN A 164 6.45 9.18 -14.70
C ASN A 164 7.57 8.19 -15.03
N ILE A 165 7.85 8.00 -16.31
CA ILE A 165 8.95 7.18 -16.84
C ILE A 165 9.84 8.09 -17.67
N GLY A 166 10.65 8.91 -16.99
CA GLY A 166 11.56 9.86 -17.62
C GLY A 166 10.87 10.74 -18.67
N LYS A 167 11.43 10.78 -19.87
CA LYS A 167 10.87 11.51 -21.02
C LYS A 167 9.92 10.68 -21.89
N PHE A 168 9.76 9.38 -21.58
CA PHE A 168 9.05 8.41 -22.44
C PHE A 168 7.55 8.40 -22.23
N ALA A 169 7.10 8.45 -20.96
CA ALA A 169 5.69 8.31 -20.65
C ALA A 169 5.34 8.94 -19.30
N GLN A 170 4.08 9.35 -19.17
CA GLN A 170 3.47 9.76 -17.90
C GLN A 170 2.03 9.27 -17.82
N ALA A 171 1.52 9.07 -16.60
CA ALA A 171 0.14 8.72 -16.38
C ALA A 171 -0.47 9.48 -15.22
N TRP A 172 -1.78 9.73 -15.33
CA TRP A 172 -2.61 10.23 -14.23
C TRP A 172 -3.69 9.22 -13.93
N GLY A 173 -3.90 8.98 -12.62
CA GLY A 173 -4.90 8.04 -12.12
C GLY A 173 -5.74 8.63 -11.02
N PHE A 174 -6.93 8.05 -10.85
CA PHE A 174 -7.88 8.43 -9.82
C PHE A 174 -8.58 7.22 -9.25
N GLY A 175 -8.79 7.19 -7.92
CA GLY A 175 -9.46 6.11 -7.23
C GLY A 175 -10.07 6.54 -5.90
N LEU A 176 -10.94 5.68 -5.35
CA LEU A 176 -11.57 5.87 -4.04
C LEU A 176 -11.38 4.62 -3.19
N ASP A 177 -11.18 4.83 -1.88
CA ASP A 177 -11.17 3.77 -0.88
C ASP A 177 -12.24 4.04 0.18
N LEU A 178 -12.78 2.98 0.79
CA LEU A 178 -13.75 3.06 1.87
C LEU A 178 -13.38 2.08 2.99
N GLY A 179 -13.23 2.60 4.21
CA GLY A 179 -12.81 1.85 5.38
C GLY A 179 -13.82 1.89 6.52
N PHE A 180 -13.83 0.81 7.30
CA PHE A 180 -14.60 0.69 8.53
C PHE A 180 -13.73 0.07 9.63
N GLN A 181 -13.92 0.54 10.87
CA GLN A 181 -13.35 -0.10 12.07
C GLN A 181 -14.42 -0.21 13.14
N TYR A 182 -14.44 -1.37 13.81
CA TYR A 182 -15.36 -1.67 14.89
C TYR A 182 -14.62 -2.28 16.08
N GLN A 183 -14.87 -1.75 17.28
CA GLN A 183 -14.26 -2.24 18.53
C GLN A 183 -15.31 -2.92 19.39
N TYR A 184 -15.03 -4.16 19.83
CA TYR A 184 -15.88 -4.92 20.75
C TYR A 184 -15.05 -5.55 21.85
N LYS A 185 -15.14 -5.00 23.06
CA LYS A 185 -14.32 -5.40 24.21
C LYS A 185 -12.82 -5.26 23.89
N LYS A 186 -12.09 -6.38 23.81
CA LYS A 186 -10.66 -6.46 23.48
C LYS A 186 -10.41 -6.81 21.99
N TRP A 187 -11.48 -7.01 21.23
CA TRP A 187 -11.40 -7.27 19.80
C TRP A 187 -11.56 -5.99 19.01
N LYS A 188 -10.80 -5.89 17.93
CA LYS A 188 -10.92 -4.84 16.92
C LYS A 188 -11.10 -5.53 15.59
N PHE A 189 -12.01 -5.02 14.78
CA PHE A 189 -12.30 -5.51 13.44
C PHE A 189 -12.12 -4.37 12.45
N GLY A 190 -11.49 -4.65 11.33
CA GLY A 190 -11.29 -3.70 10.25
C GLY A 190 -11.80 -4.27 8.92
N ALA A 191 -12.33 -3.40 8.09
CA ALA A 191 -12.66 -3.69 6.70
C ALA A 191 -12.24 -2.50 5.85
N LEU A 192 -11.55 -2.77 4.74
CA LEU A 192 -11.15 -1.79 3.74
C LEU A 192 -11.53 -2.29 2.36
N ALA A 193 -12.38 -1.56 1.66
CA ALA A 193 -12.57 -1.69 0.23
C ALA A 193 -11.65 -0.69 -0.47
N ARG A 194 -10.52 -1.19 -0.99
CA ARG A 194 -9.53 -0.40 -1.73
C ARG A 194 -9.89 -0.37 -3.20
N ASP A 195 -9.73 0.78 -3.85
CA ASP A 195 -10.03 0.97 -5.28
C ASP A 195 -11.49 0.62 -5.65
N ILE A 196 -12.47 1.01 -4.81
CA ILE A 196 -13.89 0.61 -4.96
C ILE A 196 -14.52 1.04 -6.29
N THR A 197 -13.98 2.09 -6.90
CA THR A 197 -14.42 2.61 -8.21
C THR A 197 -13.61 2.04 -9.37
N SER A 198 -12.72 1.11 -9.11
CA SER A 198 -11.56 0.76 -9.94
C SER A 198 -10.67 1.97 -10.19
N THR A 199 -9.43 1.92 -9.77
CA THR A 199 -8.48 3.01 -10.04
C THR A 199 -7.98 2.86 -11.47
N PHE A 200 -8.15 3.91 -12.27
CA PHE A 200 -7.61 3.95 -13.62
C PHE A 200 -6.35 4.81 -13.68
N ASN A 201 -5.44 4.47 -14.60
CA ASN A 201 -4.30 5.29 -14.99
C ASN A 201 -4.39 5.53 -16.50
N ALA A 202 -4.47 6.80 -16.89
CA ALA A 202 -4.45 7.21 -18.28
C ALA A 202 -3.01 7.60 -18.65
N TRP A 203 -2.38 6.81 -19.52
CA TRP A 203 -1.03 7.02 -20.00
C TRP A 203 -0.99 7.97 -21.20
N SER A 204 0.03 8.82 -21.22
CA SER A 204 0.44 9.64 -22.35
C SER A 204 1.87 9.27 -22.69
N PHE A 205 2.10 8.85 -23.93
CA PHE A 205 3.40 8.44 -24.45
C PHE A 205 4.00 9.53 -25.31
N ASN A 206 5.31 9.73 -25.19
CA ASN A 206 6.08 10.60 -26.09
C ASN A 206 6.58 9.75 -27.26
N GLU A 207 5.85 9.78 -28.37
CA GLU A 207 6.14 8.93 -29.53
C GLU A 207 7.52 9.20 -30.10
N ASP A 208 7.98 10.47 -30.11
CA ASP A 208 9.30 10.84 -30.65
C ASP A 208 10.46 10.14 -29.90
N GLU A 209 10.28 9.85 -28.61
CA GLU A 209 11.27 9.18 -27.77
C GLU A 209 11.14 7.63 -27.80
N LEU A 210 10.06 7.12 -28.38
CA LEU A 210 9.77 5.68 -28.49
C LEU A 210 9.98 5.15 -29.91
N ILE A 211 10.38 6.01 -30.85
CA ILE A 211 10.78 5.63 -32.20
C ILE A 211 12.29 5.45 -32.21
N VAL A 212 12.74 4.26 -32.60
CA VAL A 212 14.16 3.93 -32.76
C VAL A 212 14.44 3.62 -34.21
N GLU A 213 15.37 4.35 -34.82
CA GLU A 213 15.84 4.13 -36.18
C GLU A 213 17.16 3.38 -36.16
N VAL A 214 17.18 2.19 -36.76
CA VAL A 214 18.40 1.38 -36.93
C VAL A 214 18.53 1.01 -38.39
N GLN A 215 19.61 1.48 -39.05
CA GLN A 215 19.80 1.38 -40.49
C GLN A 215 18.59 1.94 -41.25
N ASP A 216 18.00 1.19 -42.17
CA ASP A 216 16.83 1.59 -42.94
C ASP A 216 15.49 1.18 -42.27
N SER A 217 15.51 0.77 -41.00
CA SER A 217 14.31 0.29 -40.30
C SER A 217 13.91 1.23 -39.16
N VAL A 218 12.61 1.52 -39.10
CA VAL A 218 12.00 2.34 -38.04
C VAL A 218 11.18 1.43 -37.12
N PHE A 219 11.49 1.43 -35.83
CA PHE A 219 10.79 0.66 -34.81
C PHE A 219 10.00 1.63 -33.93
N ASN A 220 8.69 1.45 -33.84
CA ASN A 220 7.83 2.18 -32.91
C ASN A 220 7.50 1.27 -31.71
N PHE A 221 7.90 1.68 -30.51
CA PHE A 221 7.65 0.96 -29.26
C PHE A 221 6.50 1.57 -28.45
N ALA A 222 5.77 2.56 -28.97
CA ALA A 222 4.61 3.13 -28.28
C ALA A 222 3.51 2.07 -28.13
N PRO A 223 2.98 1.86 -26.90
CA PRO A 223 1.87 0.93 -26.68
C PRO A 223 0.57 1.41 -27.34
N ASP A 224 -0.21 0.47 -27.90
CA ASP A 224 -1.52 0.75 -28.52
C ASP A 224 -2.59 1.14 -27.49
N ASN A 225 -2.44 0.73 -26.22
CA ASN A 225 -3.43 0.98 -25.15
C ASN A 225 -2.85 1.92 -24.10
N SER A 226 -3.53 3.03 -23.87
CA SER A 226 -3.15 4.07 -22.90
C SER A 226 -3.90 3.98 -21.57
N LEU A 227 -4.83 3.03 -21.40
CA LEU A 227 -5.62 2.91 -20.17
C LEU A 227 -5.26 1.64 -19.40
N GLU A 228 -4.85 1.82 -18.14
CA GLU A 228 -4.58 0.76 -17.19
C GLU A 228 -5.61 0.84 -16.04
N ILE A 229 -6.16 -0.29 -15.61
CA ILE A 229 -7.22 -0.33 -14.60
C ILE A 229 -6.80 -1.28 -13.46
N THR A 230 -6.85 -0.78 -12.22
CA THR A 230 -6.73 -1.56 -10.98
C THR A 230 -8.11 -1.96 -10.50
N LEU A 231 -8.37 -3.25 -10.35
CA LEU A 231 -9.64 -3.75 -9.85
C LEU A 231 -9.77 -3.57 -8.32
N PRO A 232 -11.00 -3.51 -7.80
CA PRO A 232 -11.25 -3.42 -6.37
C PRO A 232 -10.62 -4.57 -5.58
N ARG A 233 -10.18 -4.26 -4.36
CA ARG A 233 -9.64 -5.21 -3.38
C ARG A 233 -10.38 -5.04 -2.06
N LEU A 234 -10.72 -6.13 -1.39
CA LEU A 234 -11.32 -6.12 -0.06
C LEU A 234 -10.33 -6.69 0.95
N ILE A 235 -10.03 -5.94 2.00
CA ILE A 235 -9.15 -6.37 3.08
C ILE A 235 -9.96 -6.43 4.37
N LEU A 236 -9.92 -7.58 5.05
CA LEU A 236 -10.61 -7.81 6.32
C LEU A 236 -9.60 -8.14 7.40
N GLY A 237 -9.66 -7.44 8.53
CA GLY A 237 -8.75 -7.63 9.64
C GLY A 237 -9.45 -7.90 10.96
N ALA A 238 -8.80 -8.68 11.82
CA ALA A 238 -9.23 -8.91 13.19
C ALA A 238 -8.03 -8.91 14.11
N SER A 239 -8.08 -8.07 15.15
CA SER A 239 -7.03 -8.00 16.18
C SER A 239 -7.56 -8.12 17.59
N LYS A 240 -6.66 -8.48 18.50
CA LYS A 240 -6.97 -8.61 19.92
C LYS A 240 -5.80 -8.21 20.79
N ASP A 241 -6.09 -7.45 21.86
CA ASP A 241 -5.13 -7.08 22.88
C ASP A 241 -5.16 -8.09 24.05
N PHE A 242 -3.97 -8.56 24.47
CA PHE A 242 -3.76 -9.46 25.58
C PHE A 242 -2.82 -8.80 26.60
N LYS A 243 -3.20 -8.84 27.87
CA LYS A 243 -2.28 -8.49 28.94
C LYS A 243 -1.47 -9.73 29.30
N ILE A 244 -0.15 -9.72 29.07
CA ILE A 244 0.74 -10.85 29.38
C ILE A 244 1.15 -10.80 30.84
N TYR A 245 1.83 -9.74 31.26
CA TYR A 245 2.34 -9.60 32.59
C TYR A 245 2.60 -8.13 32.93
N ASN A 246 2.10 -7.66 34.06
CA ASN A 246 2.33 -6.31 34.60
C ASN A 246 2.15 -5.21 33.55
N LYS A 247 3.26 -4.68 32.99
CA LYS A 247 3.31 -3.60 31.98
C LYS A 247 3.48 -4.12 30.56
N PHE A 248 3.52 -5.45 30.37
CA PHE A 248 3.64 -6.06 29.04
C PHE A 248 2.27 -6.37 28.44
N MET A 249 2.07 -5.88 27.25
CA MET A 249 0.87 -6.15 26.42
C MET A 249 1.29 -6.83 25.11
N LEU A 250 0.43 -7.67 24.60
CA LEU A 250 0.54 -8.30 23.29
C LEU A 250 -0.67 -7.88 22.46
N LEU A 251 -0.44 -7.35 21.29
CA LEU A 251 -1.41 -7.23 20.21
C LEU A 251 -1.16 -8.37 19.21
N ALA A 252 -2.20 -9.06 18.79
CA ALA A 252 -2.14 -10.01 17.68
C ALA A 252 -3.20 -9.63 16.65
N GLU A 253 -2.85 -9.69 15.36
CA GLU A 253 -3.73 -9.36 14.24
C GLU A 253 -3.56 -10.36 13.11
N ILE A 254 -4.66 -10.65 12.42
CA ILE A 254 -4.71 -11.41 11.18
C ILE A 254 -5.54 -10.60 10.19
N ASP A 255 -4.99 -10.40 8.99
CA ASP A 255 -5.64 -9.76 7.87
C ASP A 255 -5.76 -10.73 6.70
N LEU A 256 -6.82 -10.57 5.90
CA LEU A 256 -7.10 -11.35 4.70
C LEU A 256 -7.34 -10.38 3.54
N ASP A 257 -6.49 -10.43 2.52
CA ASP A 257 -6.63 -9.65 1.29
C ASP A 257 -7.37 -10.47 0.23
N PHE A 258 -8.53 -10.00 -0.19
CA PHE A 258 -9.33 -10.58 -1.26
C PHE A 258 -9.13 -9.78 -2.54
N THR A 259 -8.63 -10.42 -3.59
CA THR A 259 -8.45 -9.85 -4.93
C THR A 259 -9.36 -10.52 -5.95
N PHE A 260 -9.86 -9.76 -6.93
CA PHE A 260 -10.88 -10.18 -7.89
C PHE A 260 -10.39 -10.06 -9.35
N ASP A 261 -9.08 -10.03 -9.56
CA ASP A 261 -8.42 -9.85 -10.84
C ASP A 261 -7.89 -11.16 -11.45
N GLY A 262 -8.49 -12.27 -11.06
CA GLY A 262 -8.11 -13.61 -11.48
C GLY A 262 -7.11 -14.27 -10.54
N GLN A 263 -6.57 -15.42 -10.97
CA GLN A 263 -5.67 -16.22 -10.16
C GLN A 263 -4.36 -15.48 -9.87
N ARG A 264 -4.02 -15.29 -8.59
CA ARG A 264 -2.75 -14.77 -8.09
C ARG A 264 -1.94 -15.87 -7.41
N HIS A 265 -0.61 -15.73 -7.40
CA HIS A 265 0.30 -16.64 -6.67
C HIS A 265 0.30 -16.32 -5.18
N VAL A 266 -0.75 -16.72 -4.48
CA VAL A 266 -0.97 -16.53 -3.05
C VAL A 266 -1.37 -17.84 -2.39
N LEU A 267 -1.58 -17.86 -1.07
CA LEU A 267 -1.90 -19.10 -0.34
C LEU A 267 -3.17 -19.79 -0.88
N ILE A 268 -4.23 -19.02 -1.14
CA ILE A 268 -5.48 -19.53 -1.69
C ILE A 268 -5.69 -18.92 -3.07
N GLU A 269 -5.35 -19.68 -4.09
CA GLU A 269 -5.48 -19.31 -5.49
C GLU A 269 -6.88 -19.64 -6.00
N GLY A 270 -7.55 -18.70 -6.65
CA GLY A 270 -8.88 -18.92 -7.26
C GLY A 270 -9.11 -18.03 -8.48
N ASP A 271 -9.86 -18.53 -9.45
CA ASP A 271 -10.14 -17.79 -10.70
C ASP A 271 -11.02 -16.57 -10.48
N LEU A 272 -11.95 -16.63 -9.51
CA LEU A 272 -12.84 -15.51 -9.17
C LEU A 272 -12.31 -14.68 -8.01
N VAL A 273 -11.66 -15.32 -7.03
CA VAL A 273 -11.15 -14.68 -5.82
C VAL A 273 -9.87 -15.36 -5.40
N SER A 274 -8.80 -14.60 -5.24
CA SER A 274 -7.57 -15.03 -4.60
C SER A 274 -7.48 -14.42 -3.21
N ILE A 275 -6.96 -15.17 -2.20
CA ILE A 275 -6.88 -14.70 -0.81
C ILE A 275 -5.43 -14.81 -0.33
N ASP A 276 -4.88 -13.66 0.11
CA ASP A 276 -3.55 -13.57 0.71
C ASP A 276 -3.68 -13.24 2.21
N PRO A 277 -3.36 -14.18 3.11
CA PRO A 277 -3.39 -13.96 4.54
C PRO A 277 -2.09 -13.36 5.04
N HIS A 278 -2.20 -12.43 6.00
CA HIS A 278 -1.08 -11.90 6.76
C HIS A 278 -1.34 -12.07 8.25
N ALA A 279 -0.31 -12.25 9.06
CA ALA A 279 -0.42 -12.31 10.50
C ALA A 279 0.71 -11.54 11.17
N GLY A 280 0.40 -10.78 12.21
CA GLY A 280 1.37 -9.98 12.94
C GLY A 280 1.12 -9.97 14.44
N ILE A 281 2.19 -9.82 15.20
CA ILE A 281 2.16 -9.60 16.64
C ILE A 281 3.03 -8.41 17.02
N GLU A 282 2.56 -7.62 17.99
CA GLU A 282 3.31 -6.54 18.62
C GLU A 282 3.33 -6.79 20.14
N ILE A 283 4.52 -6.88 20.71
CA ILE A 283 4.73 -6.91 22.15
C ILE A 283 5.26 -5.56 22.57
N HIS A 284 4.59 -4.90 23.51
CA HIS A 284 5.07 -3.63 24.02
C HIS A 284 5.18 -3.58 25.55
N TYR A 285 6.17 -2.84 26.02
CA TYR A 285 6.40 -2.52 27.40
C TYR A 285 5.95 -1.10 27.70
N ASN A 286 4.84 -0.94 28.43
CA ASN A 286 4.35 0.35 28.93
C ASN A 286 4.20 1.44 27.83
N ASN A 287 3.88 1.08 26.60
CA ASN A 287 3.83 1.94 25.41
C ASN A 287 5.14 2.73 25.15
N LEU A 288 6.27 2.24 25.66
CA LEU A 288 7.59 2.87 25.51
C LEU A 288 8.45 2.16 24.48
N ALA A 289 8.52 0.83 24.55
CA ALA A 289 9.33 0.00 23.67
C ALA A 289 8.48 -1.11 23.05
N PHE A 290 8.73 -1.41 21.78
CA PHE A 290 7.94 -2.30 20.96
C PHE A 290 8.85 -3.29 20.23
N ILE A 291 8.42 -4.56 20.18
CA ILE A 291 9.01 -5.60 19.35
C ILE A 291 7.87 -6.20 18.52
N ARG A 292 8.11 -6.41 17.22
CA ARG A 292 7.11 -6.86 16.26
C ARG A 292 7.62 -8.02 15.45
N PHE A 293 6.71 -8.91 15.12
CA PHE A 293 6.94 -10.03 14.22
C PHE A 293 5.73 -10.16 13.30
N GLY A 294 5.97 -10.46 12.06
CA GLY A 294 4.93 -10.68 11.08
C GLY A 294 5.31 -11.77 10.09
N VAL A 295 4.31 -12.38 9.50
CA VAL A 295 4.45 -13.35 8.41
C VAL A 295 3.34 -13.11 7.39
N GLY A 296 3.72 -13.10 6.12
CA GLY A 296 2.82 -12.88 4.99
C GLY A 296 3.46 -13.34 3.69
N ASN A 297 2.90 -12.89 2.57
CA ASN A 297 3.38 -13.22 1.23
C ASN A 297 3.60 -14.73 1.04
N PHE A 298 2.56 -15.50 1.35
CA PHE A 298 2.58 -16.93 1.16
C PHE A 298 2.40 -17.25 -0.32
N GLN A 299 3.44 -17.84 -0.96
CA GLN A 299 3.43 -18.14 -2.38
C GLN A 299 3.65 -19.63 -2.62
N ARG A 300 2.99 -20.17 -3.65
CA ARG A 300 3.24 -21.51 -4.16
C ARG A 300 4.10 -21.41 -5.42
N ILE A 301 5.36 -21.81 -5.30
CA ILE A 301 6.30 -21.80 -6.41
C ILE A 301 6.39 -23.22 -6.96
N LYS A 302 6.10 -23.39 -8.25
CA LYS A 302 6.32 -24.64 -8.99
C LYS A 302 7.71 -24.61 -9.60
N ASP A 303 8.56 -25.51 -9.16
CA ASP A 303 9.88 -25.73 -9.73
C ASP A 303 9.97 -27.13 -10.35
N PHE A 304 11.14 -27.49 -10.89
CA PHE A 304 11.37 -28.80 -11.49
C PHE A 304 11.29 -29.98 -10.50
N THR A 305 11.33 -29.70 -9.18
CA THR A 305 11.28 -30.72 -8.11
C THR A 305 9.89 -30.88 -7.53
N GLY A 306 8.95 -29.95 -7.81
CA GLY A 306 7.58 -29.99 -7.31
C GLY A 306 7.00 -28.62 -7.01
N THR A 307 6.03 -28.57 -6.09
CA THR A 307 5.42 -27.32 -5.60
C THR A 307 5.94 -27.05 -4.20
N ASN A 308 6.66 -25.96 -4.04
CA ASN A 308 7.18 -25.47 -2.76
C ASN A 308 6.37 -24.28 -2.29
N MET A 309 6.13 -24.18 -0.98
CA MET A 309 5.48 -23.02 -0.36
C MET A 309 6.56 -22.13 0.27
N THR A 310 6.57 -20.86 -0.09
CA THR A 310 7.41 -19.82 0.51
C THR A 310 6.56 -18.86 1.33
N PHE A 311 7.17 -18.16 2.26
CA PHE A 311 6.57 -17.11 3.07
C PHE A 311 7.65 -16.11 3.46
N GLN A 312 7.25 -14.87 3.76
CA GLN A 312 8.18 -13.81 4.18
C GLN A 312 7.97 -13.46 5.65
N PRO A 313 8.96 -13.74 6.53
CA PRO A 313 8.99 -13.23 7.88
C PRO A 313 9.44 -11.76 7.89
N ASN A 314 8.84 -10.96 8.77
CA ASN A 314 9.17 -9.56 9.01
C ASN A 314 9.44 -9.33 10.49
N PHE A 315 10.33 -8.39 10.80
CA PHE A 315 10.68 -7.99 12.15
C PHE A 315 10.62 -6.48 12.30
N GLY A 316 10.23 -6.01 13.48
CA GLY A 316 10.22 -4.59 13.77
C GLY A 316 10.60 -4.30 15.21
N ILE A 317 11.20 -3.15 15.44
CA ILE A 317 11.42 -2.59 16.77
C ILE A 317 10.96 -1.14 16.77
N GLY A 318 10.56 -0.64 17.93
CA GLY A 318 10.13 0.75 18.03
C GLY A 318 10.30 1.30 19.45
N ILE A 319 10.45 2.60 19.52
CA ILE A 319 10.43 3.35 20.77
C ILE A 319 9.48 4.53 20.63
N GLN A 320 8.77 4.84 21.73
CA GLN A 320 7.86 6.00 21.78
C GLN A 320 8.12 6.79 23.07
N PHE A 321 8.39 8.07 22.93
CA PHE A 321 8.63 8.95 24.06
C PHE A 321 8.17 10.38 23.76
N LYS A 322 7.34 10.96 24.66
CA LYS A 322 6.86 12.35 24.57
C LYS A 322 6.29 12.74 23.19
N GLY A 323 5.43 11.87 22.63
CA GLY A 323 4.80 12.13 21.33
C GLY A 323 5.68 11.78 20.12
N ILE A 324 6.97 11.47 20.29
CA ILE A 324 7.84 10.99 19.19
C ILE A 324 7.87 9.48 19.23
N SER A 325 7.64 8.86 18.07
CA SER A 325 7.85 7.42 17.85
C SER A 325 8.89 7.24 16.77
N ILE A 326 9.83 6.34 16.97
CA ILE A 326 10.85 5.94 16.01
C ILE A 326 10.74 4.43 15.86
N ASP A 327 10.52 3.98 14.64
CA ASP A 327 10.33 2.58 14.31
C ASP A 327 11.29 2.17 13.19
N TYR A 328 11.77 0.94 13.30
CA TYR A 328 12.60 0.28 12.28
C TYR A 328 12.04 -1.10 11.98
N ALA A 329 12.02 -1.49 10.72
CA ALA A 329 11.64 -2.83 10.30
C ALA A 329 12.63 -3.41 9.29
N LEU A 330 12.81 -4.72 9.41
CA LEU A 330 13.43 -5.59 8.41
C LEU A 330 12.31 -6.37 7.72
N THR A 331 12.21 -6.22 6.41
CA THR A 331 11.19 -6.87 5.57
C THR A 331 11.86 -7.66 4.46
N ASP A 332 11.07 -8.40 3.70
CA ASP A 332 11.53 -9.19 2.54
C ASP A 332 12.63 -10.22 2.88
N ILE A 333 12.61 -10.72 4.12
CA ILE A 333 13.62 -11.68 4.58
C ILE A 333 13.37 -13.02 3.89
N GLY A 334 14.41 -13.49 3.17
CA GLY A 334 14.36 -14.78 2.47
C GLY A 334 13.70 -14.69 1.09
N ASP A 335 13.49 -13.50 0.56
CA ASP A 335 13.17 -13.31 -0.85
C ASP A 335 14.26 -13.91 -1.74
N GLN A 336 13.88 -14.42 -2.92
CA GLN A 336 14.82 -14.97 -3.91
C GLN A 336 15.59 -13.87 -4.65
N SER A 337 15.44 -12.60 -4.25
CA SER A 337 16.20 -11.49 -4.79
C SER A 337 17.65 -11.49 -4.31
N ILE A 338 18.52 -10.78 -5.02
CA ILE A 338 19.95 -10.59 -4.64
C ILE A 338 20.04 -9.84 -3.29
N ALA A 339 19.05 -9.01 -2.95
CA ALA A 339 18.94 -8.33 -1.67
C ALA A 339 18.19 -9.24 -0.68
N LEU A 340 18.89 -9.70 0.35
CA LEU A 340 18.35 -10.65 1.35
C LEU A 340 17.28 -10.05 2.26
N TYR A 341 17.16 -8.73 2.33
CA TYR A 341 16.20 -7.99 3.16
C TYR A 341 16.12 -6.52 2.73
N SER A 342 15.04 -5.86 3.12
CA SER A 342 14.83 -4.42 2.96
C SER A 342 14.79 -3.72 4.31
N ASN A 343 15.32 -2.50 4.36
CA ASN A 343 15.38 -1.68 5.56
C ASN A 343 14.33 -0.58 5.50
N VAL A 344 13.54 -0.45 6.55
CA VAL A 344 12.49 0.56 6.65
C VAL A 344 12.65 1.36 7.94
N PHE A 345 12.69 2.68 7.83
CA PHE A 345 12.75 3.62 8.95
C PHE A 345 11.51 4.50 8.93
N SER A 346 10.88 4.69 10.07
CA SER A 346 9.82 5.68 10.20
C SER A 346 9.92 6.48 11.49
N VAL A 347 9.51 7.74 11.40
CA VAL A 347 9.41 8.66 12.52
C VAL A 347 8.01 9.25 12.53
N ARG A 348 7.37 9.26 13.69
CA ARG A 348 6.06 9.87 13.90
C ARG A 348 6.14 10.87 15.05
N TYR A 349 5.44 11.99 14.89
CA TYR A 349 5.26 13.00 15.91
C TYR A 349 3.79 13.31 16.14
N SER A 350 3.34 13.11 17.38
CA SER A 350 1.95 13.28 17.81
C SER A 350 1.87 14.37 18.88
N PHE A 351 0.92 15.32 18.76
CA PHE A 351 0.76 16.41 19.72
C PHE A 351 -0.68 16.90 19.79
N ASP A 352 -1.03 17.51 20.93
CA ASP A 352 -2.34 18.11 21.16
C ASP A 352 -2.32 19.61 20.95
N ARG A 353 -3.47 20.20 20.61
CA ARG A 353 -3.65 21.65 20.63
C ARG A 353 -3.41 22.13 22.06
N LYS A 354 -2.64 23.19 22.20
CA LYS A 354 -2.61 23.89 23.49
C LYS A 354 -4.03 24.40 23.76
N SER A 355 -4.63 23.98 24.88
CA SER A 355 -5.85 24.64 25.39
C SER A 355 -5.46 26.08 25.75
N GLU A 356 -6.01 27.05 24.99
CA GLU A 356 -5.97 28.46 25.36
C GLU A 356 -6.82 28.71 26.60
#